data_d7cdf7bb313b87f897d8173e92a60839
#
_entry.id   d7cdf7bb313b87f897d8173e92a60839
#
_cell.length_a   1.000
_cell.length_b   1.000
_cell.length_c   1.000
_cell.angle_alpha   90.00
_cell.angle_beta   90.00
_cell.angle_gamma   90.00
#
_symmetry.space_group_name_H-M   'P 1'
#
loop_
_entity.id
_entity.type
_entity.pdbx_description
1 polymer ?
#
loop_
_entity_poly.entity_id
_entity_poly.type
_entity_poly.pdbx_seq_one_letter_code
_entity_poly.pdbx_strand_id
1 'polypeptide(L)'
;MKKLLVLAWAGAALLSGGMLRAENILLSTRNSSLLLTAEKGKTPLFQYFGARVASPDDILASGAAFGDAAYPQFGAQCYREVAIQATHGDGSMSLELAVESVSRDRRNGSETTAIAMKDKHYPFFVTLFYKTYDDCEVIETWTEISHTEKKPVTLYRFASAYMPVRRGDTWLTHFHGTWGAECYLHEEPLTDGMKVLKNKDGVRNTQRDNPSLMISLDGRPRELTGRVIGGTLAWAGNYRIALDNDNTHTTHLFAGINEEQSQYTLQPREVFTTPVFAFTFSDEGKSGVSRNIHRWARLHRLNHGTELRDVLLNSWEGVYFKVNQEGMDRMMAELADLGGELFVMDDGWFGDKYPRNNGETSLGDWTVCREKLPQGIEGLTESARKHGVKFGIWIEPEMTNTRSELYEKHPDWVIQQPYRENRKGRGGTQQVLDLSNPAVQEFVFGVVDRLMTAHPDIAYIKWDDNMT
;
A
#
# COMPACT_ATOMS: atom_id res chain seq x y z
N MET A 1 -0.42 22.05 16.11
CA MET A 1 0.93 21.49 16.36
C MET A 1 0.83 20.31 17.32
N LYS A 2 0.54 19.13 16.82
CA LYS A 2 0.81 17.86 17.52
C LYS A 2 1.81 17.12 16.66
N LYS A 3 3.07 17.10 17.14
CA LYS A 3 4.13 16.31 16.53
C LYS A 3 3.65 14.86 16.49
N LEU A 4 3.57 14.27 15.30
CA LEU A 4 3.57 12.81 15.16
C LEU A 4 4.89 12.34 15.78
N LEU A 5 4.81 11.80 16.98
CA LEU A 5 5.90 11.04 17.56
C LEU A 5 5.99 9.75 16.74
N VAL A 6 6.94 9.71 15.82
CA VAL A 6 7.52 8.45 15.36
C VAL A 6 8.23 7.88 16.60
N LEU A 7 7.57 6.97 17.27
CA LEU A 7 8.17 6.17 18.34
C LEU A 7 9.21 5.26 17.69
N ALA A 8 10.46 5.76 17.65
CA ALA A 8 11.61 4.88 17.46
C ALA A 8 11.55 3.81 18.56
N TRP A 9 11.44 2.57 18.15
CA TRP A 9 11.51 1.41 19.03
C TRP A 9 12.94 1.27 19.61
N ALA A 10 13.29 2.10 20.58
CA ALA A 10 14.38 1.83 21.50
C ALA A 10 13.82 0.95 22.62
N GLY A 11 13.52 -0.29 22.30
CA GLY A 11 13.16 -1.30 23.28
C GLY A 11 14.38 -1.60 24.15
N ALA A 12 14.32 -1.23 25.44
CA ALA A 12 15.24 -1.73 26.45
C ALA A 12 15.07 -3.25 26.54
N ALA A 13 15.89 -3.99 25.80
CA ALA A 13 16.04 -5.43 25.97
C ALA A 13 16.68 -5.67 27.33
N LEU A 14 15.93 -6.19 28.28
CA LEU A 14 16.47 -6.87 29.45
C LEU A 14 17.33 -8.04 28.95
N LEU A 15 18.64 -7.86 29.01
CA LEU A 15 19.66 -8.86 28.72
C LEU A 15 19.57 -10.00 29.77
N SER A 16 18.80 -11.04 29.47
CA SER A 16 19.07 -12.35 30.02
C SER A 16 20.03 -13.06 29.07
N GLY A 17 21.30 -13.09 29.45
CA GLY A 17 22.37 -13.74 28.71
C GLY A 17 22.27 -15.27 28.75
N GLY A 18 21.41 -15.85 27.93
CA GLY A 18 21.42 -17.26 27.56
C GLY A 18 21.87 -17.39 26.10
N MET A 19 22.77 -18.32 25.79
CA MET A 19 22.99 -18.75 24.41
C MET A 19 21.63 -19.17 23.84
N LEU A 20 21.06 -18.37 22.93
CA LEU A 20 19.78 -18.69 22.31
C LEU A 20 19.96 -19.95 21.47
N ARG A 21 19.40 -21.04 21.94
CA ARG A 21 19.08 -22.25 21.15
C ARG A 21 18.21 -21.78 19.98
N ALA A 22 18.25 -22.51 18.85
CA ALA A 22 17.34 -22.24 17.75
C ALA A 22 15.89 -22.14 18.26
N GLU A 23 15.23 -21.02 17.98
CA GLU A 23 13.84 -20.79 18.35
C GLU A 23 12.95 -21.03 17.15
N ASN A 24 11.98 -21.92 17.30
CA ASN A 24 10.91 -22.14 16.35
C ASN A 24 9.75 -21.18 16.65
N ILE A 25 9.51 -20.26 15.75
CA ILE A 25 8.51 -19.19 15.87
C ILE A 25 7.27 -19.64 15.09
N LEU A 26 6.26 -20.12 15.82
CA LEU A 26 4.97 -20.50 15.24
C LEU A 26 3.97 -19.35 15.44
N LEU A 27 3.58 -18.71 14.33
CA LEU A 27 2.54 -17.70 14.27
C LEU A 27 1.30 -18.33 13.66
N SER A 28 0.15 -18.24 14.35
CA SER A 28 -1.08 -18.88 13.88
C SER A 28 -2.24 -17.92 13.88
N THR A 29 -3.06 -18.03 12.84
CA THR A 29 -4.44 -17.55 12.82
C THR A 29 -5.38 -18.72 13.17
N ARG A 30 -6.67 -18.54 12.99
CA ARG A 30 -7.63 -19.64 13.20
C ARG A 30 -7.43 -20.77 12.18
N ASN A 31 -7.08 -20.44 10.92
CA ASN A 31 -7.07 -21.36 9.78
C ASN A 31 -5.66 -21.62 9.23
N SER A 32 -4.66 -20.82 9.60
CA SER A 32 -3.31 -20.94 9.04
C SER A 32 -2.21 -20.85 10.08
N SER A 33 -1.02 -21.34 9.71
CA SER A 33 0.20 -21.17 10.48
C SER A 33 1.36 -20.78 9.60
N LEU A 34 2.20 -19.87 10.11
CA LEU A 34 3.51 -19.52 9.61
C LEU A 34 4.57 -20.03 10.60
N LEU A 35 5.53 -20.82 10.13
CA LEU A 35 6.64 -21.31 10.93
C LEU A 35 7.95 -20.73 10.42
N LEU A 36 8.67 -20.09 11.31
CA LEU A 36 10.03 -19.59 11.10
C LEU A 36 10.97 -20.22 12.12
N THR A 37 12.27 -20.30 11.79
CA THR A 37 13.31 -20.67 12.75
C THR A 37 14.33 -19.56 12.84
N ALA A 38 14.61 -19.07 14.04
CA ALA A 38 15.61 -18.05 14.32
C ALA A 38 16.67 -18.60 15.29
N GLU A 39 17.92 -18.50 14.92
CA GLU A 39 19.07 -18.86 15.77
C GLU A 39 20.07 -17.71 15.75
N LYS A 40 20.51 -17.26 16.91
CA LYS A 40 21.45 -16.14 17.03
C LYS A 40 22.74 -16.40 16.25
N GLY A 41 23.15 -15.43 15.44
CA GLY A 41 24.35 -15.51 14.59
C GLY A 41 24.14 -16.27 13.27
N LYS A 42 22.94 -16.80 13.01
CA LYS A 42 22.58 -17.47 11.76
C LYS A 42 21.49 -16.71 11.00
N THR A 43 21.38 -16.98 9.70
CA THR A 43 20.25 -16.48 8.88
C THR A 43 18.96 -17.11 9.35
N PRO A 44 17.87 -16.35 9.58
CA PRO A 44 16.57 -16.92 9.92
C PRO A 44 16.01 -17.73 8.76
N LEU A 45 15.30 -18.81 9.06
CA LEU A 45 14.75 -19.71 8.05
C LEU A 45 13.21 -19.60 7.98
N PHE A 46 12.67 -19.63 6.76
CA PHE A 46 11.27 -19.85 6.48
C PHE A 46 11.01 -21.34 6.40
N GLN A 47 10.15 -21.87 7.25
CA GLN A 47 9.90 -23.32 7.32
C GLN A 47 8.57 -23.71 6.68
N TYR A 48 7.51 -22.92 6.90
CA TYR A 48 6.18 -23.29 6.45
C TYR A 48 5.23 -22.10 6.42
N PHE A 49 4.32 -22.08 5.46
CA PHE A 49 3.06 -21.35 5.50
C PHE A 49 1.96 -22.16 4.82
N GLY A 50 0.80 -22.27 5.48
CA GLY A 50 -0.33 -23.04 4.96
C GLY A 50 -1.40 -23.29 6.02
N ALA A 51 -2.09 -24.42 5.91
CA ALA A 51 -3.09 -24.83 6.89
C ALA A 51 -2.54 -24.84 8.32
N ARG A 52 -3.39 -24.56 9.28
CA ARG A 52 -3.01 -24.51 10.69
C ARG A 52 -2.41 -25.83 11.17
N VAL A 53 -1.29 -25.76 11.88
CA VAL A 53 -0.64 -26.85 12.58
C VAL A 53 -0.65 -26.63 14.08
N ALA A 54 -0.59 -27.70 14.87
CA ALA A 54 -0.65 -27.63 16.33
C ALA A 54 0.72 -27.27 16.94
N SER A 55 1.80 -27.77 16.32
CA SER A 55 3.15 -27.56 16.82
C SER A 55 4.17 -27.41 15.66
N PRO A 56 5.35 -26.83 15.92
CA PRO A 56 6.45 -26.80 14.96
C PRO A 56 6.87 -28.19 14.48
N ASP A 57 6.78 -29.20 15.35
CA ASP A 57 7.21 -30.58 15.04
C ASP A 57 6.34 -31.23 13.96
N ASP A 58 5.07 -30.84 13.83
CA ASP A 58 4.19 -31.31 12.76
C ASP A 58 4.78 -31.03 11.36
N ILE A 59 5.58 -30.00 11.24
CA ILE A 59 6.24 -29.61 9.99
C ILE A 59 7.69 -30.11 9.95
N LEU A 60 8.46 -29.88 11.01
CA LEU A 60 9.90 -30.18 11.02
C LEU A 60 10.17 -31.69 10.95
N ALA A 61 9.36 -32.51 11.62
CA ALA A 61 9.49 -33.98 11.59
C ALA A 61 8.91 -34.61 10.32
N SER A 62 7.99 -33.96 9.63
CA SER A 62 7.34 -34.50 8.41
C SER A 62 8.17 -34.34 7.12
N GLY A 63 9.25 -33.57 7.16
CA GLY A 63 10.00 -33.19 5.96
C GLY A 63 9.28 -32.18 5.05
N ALA A 64 8.21 -31.55 5.55
CA ALA A 64 7.46 -30.53 4.80
C ALA A 64 8.11 -29.13 4.89
N ALA A 65 9.10 -28.95 5.77
CA ALA A 65 9.81 -27.69 5.94
C ALA A 65 10.55 -27.26 4.66
N PHE A 66 10.55 -25.96 4.38
CA PHE A 66 11.32 -25.37 3.27
C PHE A 66 12.80 -25.26 3.60
N GLY A 67 13.14 -24.68 4.77
CA GLY A 67 14.52 -24.41 5.16
C GLY A 67 15.19 -23.29 4.37
N ASP A 68 14.44 -22.52 3.58
CA ASP A 68 14.95 -21.36 2.86
C ASP A 68 15.22 -20.18 3.80
N ALA A 69 16.16 -19.28 3.43
CA ALA A 69 16.34 -18.03 4.16
C ALA A 69 15.03 -17.25 4.21
N ALA A 70 14.60 -16.80 5.40
CA ALA A 70 13.35 -16.03 5.56
C ALA A 70 13.41 -14.65 4.87
N TYR A 71 14.61 -14.17 4.56
CA TYR A 71 14.83 -12.94 3.79
C TYR A 71 16.09 -13.10 2.94
N PRO A 72 15.99 -13.67 1.72
CA PRO A 72 17.12 -13.90 0.83
C PRO A 72 17.86 -12.59 0.52
N GLN A 73 19.19 -12.60 0.65
CA GLN A 73 20.03 -11.41 0.55
C GLN A 73 21.06 -11.56 -0.55
N PHE A 74 21.41 -10.47 -1.21
CA PHE A 74 22.49 -10.45 -2.19
C PHE A 74 23.84 -10.60 -1.50
N GLY A 75 24.70 -11.49 -2.02
CA GLY A 75 26.05 -11.75 -1.49
C GLY A 75 26.20 -13.05 -0.70
N ALA A 76 25.12 -13.64 -0.17
CA ALA A 76 25.13 -14.88 0.60
C ALA A 76 24.99 -16.15 -0.27
N GLN A 77 25.65 -16.22 -1.42
CA GLN A 77 25.55 -17.31 -2.39
C GLN A 77 24.11 -17.58 -2.89
N CYS A 78 23.27 -16.57 -2.86
CA CYS A 78 21.93 -16.62 -3.44
C CYS A 78 22.03 -16.25 -4.93
N TYR A 79 21.78 -17.22 -5.82
CA TYR A 79 21.86 -17.05 -7.28
C TYR A 79 20.49 -16.86 -7.94
N ARG A 80 19.43 -16.77 -7.15
CA ARG A 80 18.05 -16.47 -7.57
C ARG A 80 17.69 -15.03 -7.20
N GLU A 81 16.43 -14.66 -7.38
CA GLU A 81 15.85 -13.42 -6.89
C GLU A 81 16.15 -13.22 -5.40
N VAL A 82 16.38 -11.98 -4.96
CA VAL A 82 16.68 -11.65 -3.57
C VAL A 82 15.67 -10.67 -3.00
N ALA A 83 15.47 -10.71 -1.68
CA ALA A 83 14.59 -9.77 -0.97
C ALA A 83 15.29 -8.44 -0.68
N ILE A 84 16.61 -8.45 -0.51
CA ILE A 84 17.39 -7.25 -0.23
C ILE A 84 18.69 -7.19 -1.04
N GLN A 85 18.96 -6.00 -1.58
CA GLN A 85 20.22 -5.66 -2.23
C GLN A 85 20.60 -4.22 -1.89
N ALA A 86 21.78 -4.02 -1.36
CA ALA A 86 22.29 -2.71 -0.96
C ALA A 86 23.74 -2.53 -1.41
N THR A 87 24.18 -1.27 -1.56
CA THR A 87 25.59 -0.91 -1.71
C THR A 87 26.02 -0.09 -0.49
N HIS A 88 26.98 -0.60 0.25
CA HIS A 88 27.54 0.05 1.42
C HIS A 88 28.34 1.31 1.07
N GLY A 89 28.62 2.15 2.05
CA GLY A 89 29.33 3.41 1.86
C GLY A 89 30.77 3.30 1.32
N ASP A 90 31.34 2.12 1.28
CA ASP A 90 32.66 1.80 0.68
C ASP A 90 32.57 1.18 -0.72
N GLY A 91 31.34 0.93 -1.22
CA GLY A 91 31.06 0.33 -2.52
C GLY A 91 30.86 -1.18 -2.49
N SER A 92 30.96 -1.85 -1.34
CA SER A 92 30.63 -3.27 -1.21
C SER A 92 29.14 -3.51 -1.38
N MET A 93 28.77 -4.57 -2.09
CA MET A 93 27.37 -4.96 -2.32
C MET A 93 26.98 -6.23 -1.54
N SER A 94 27.91 -6.87 -0.86
CA SER A 94 27.68 -8.15 -0.18
C SER A 94 27.05 -7.93 1.19
N LEU A 95 25.96 -8.66 1.46
CA LEU A 95 25.27 -8.69 2.74
C LEU A 95 25.42 -10.08 3.38
N GLU A 96 25.61 -10.10 4.70
CA GLU A 96 25.62 -11.34 5.50
C GLU A 96 24.85 -11.11 6.81
N LEU A 97 23.52 -11.03 6.68
CA LEU A 97 22.59 -10.78 7.80
C LEU A 97 22.42 -12.01 8.67
N ALA A 98 22.55 -11.82 9.98
CA ALA A 98 22.37 -12.86 10.98
C ALA A 98 21.48 -12.34 12.13
N VAL A 99 20.68 -13.23 12.71
CA VAL A 99 19.77 -12.93 13.82
C VAL A 99 20.56 -12.41 15.02
N GLU A 100 20.15 -11.27 15.56
CA GLU A 100 20.59 -10.75 16.84
C GLU A 100 19.60 -11.07 17.95
N SER A 101 18.31 -10.88 17.70
CA SER A 101 17.26 -11.11 18.69
C SER A 101 15.89 -11.37 18.04
N VAL A 102 15.02 -11.98 18.82
CA VAL A 102 13.59 -12.12 18.55
C VAL A 102 12.83 -11.44 19.67
N SER A 103 11.81 -10.66 19.35
CA SER A 103 10.91 -10.06 20.33
C SER A 103 9.45 -10.19 19.91
N ARG A 104 8.56 -10.19 20.91
CA ARG A 104 7.11 -10.21 20.70
C ARG A 104 6.45 -9.11 21.50
N ASP A 105 5.46 -8.50 20.89
CA ASP A 105 4.64 -7.48 21.53
C ASP A 105 3.17 -7.78 21.27
N ARG A 106 2.40 -7.98 22.34
CA ARG A 106 0.98 -8.25 22.25
C ARG A 106 0.19 -7.07 22.80
N ARG A 107 -0.60 -6.45 21.93
CA ARG A 107 -1.44 -5.29 22.25
C ARG A 107 -2.75 -5.31 21.46
N ASN A 108 -3.84 -4.94 22.14
CA ASN A 108 -5.14 -4.67 21.50
C ASN A 108 -5.60 -5.78 20.53
N GLY A 109 -5.50 -7.07 20.96
CA GLY A 109 -5.97 -8.18 20.15
C GLY A 109 -5.09 -8.53 18.94
N SER A 110 -3.84 -8.05 18.94
CA SER A 110 -2.84 -8.41 17.92
C SER A 110 -1.50 -8.74 18.57
N GLU A 111 -0.70 -9.58 17.90
CA GLU A 111 0.67 -9.90 18.30
C GLU A 111 1.62 -9.59 17.15
N THR A 112 2.67 -8.82 17.45
CA THR A 112 3.75 -8.51 16.51
C THR A 112 5.03 -9.21 16.95
N THR A 113 5.57 -10.05 16.08
CA THR A 113 6.88 -10.69 16.25
C THR A 113 7.89 -9.95 15.39
N ALA A 114 9.02 -9.57 15.97
CA ALA A 114 10.12 -8.94 15.28
C ALA A 114 11.38 -9.82 15.35
N ILE A 115 12.00 -10.09 14.21
CA ILE A 115 13.29 -10.79 14.08
C ILE A 115 14.32 -9.76 13.65
N ALA A 116 15.11 -9.29 14.60
CA ALA A 116 16.17 -8.32 14.36
C ALA A 116 17.43 -9.04 13.85
N MET A 117 17.97 -8.56 12.75
CA MET A 117 19.18 -9.04 12.11
C MET A 117 20.20 -7.93 11.97
N LYS A 118 21.46 -8.29 11.96
CA LYS A 118 22.57 -7.39 11.67
C LYS A 118 23.53 -8.04 10.69
N ASP A 119 24.12 -7.24 9.82
CA ASP A 119 25.23 -7.68 8.99
C ASP A 119 26.47 -7.99 9.83
N LYS A 120 27.18 -9.07 9.53
CA LYS A 120 28.36 -9.52 10.30
C LYS A 120 29.54 -8.56 10.20
N HIS A 121 29.63 -7.79 9.12
CA HIS A 121 30.79 -6.95 8.80
C HIS A 121 30.48 -5.46 8.85
N TYR A 122 29.21 -5.09 8.59
CA TYR A 122 28.77 -3.70 8.55
C TYR A 122 27.78 -3.39 9.65
N PRO A 123 27.72 -2.15 10.15
CA PRO A 123 26.68 -1.70 11.07
C PRO A 123 25.37 -1.42 10.29
N PHE A 124 24.88 -2.45 9.60
CA PHE A 124 23.68 -2.48 8.79
C PHE A 124 22.66 -3.45 9.40
N PHE A 125 21.42 -3.02 9.58
CA PHE A 125 20.40 -3.70 10.35
C PHE A 125 19.13 -3.89 9.52
N VAL A 126 18.52 -5.05 9.64
CA VAL A 126 17.24 -5.38 9.04
C VAL A 126 16.38 -6.07 10.08
N THR A 127 15.15 -5.59 10.27
CA THR A 127 14.18 -6.23 11.15
C THR A 127 12.98 -6.70 10.34
N LEU A 128 12.67 -7.99 10.41
CA LEU A 128 11.47 -8.57 9.82
C LEU A 128 10.35 -8.54 10.85
N PHE A 129 9.21 -7.99 10.48
CA PHE A 129 8.03 -7.95 11.31
C PHE A 129 6.94 -8.87 10.75
N TYR A 130 6.28 -9.59 11.66
CA TYR A 130 5.11 -10.39 11.38
C TYR A 130 4.04 -10.08 12.41
N LYS A 131 2.84 -9.74 11.95
CA LYS A 131 1.73 -9.38 12.84
C LYS A 131 0.52 -10.26 12.57
N THR A 132 -0.03 -10.84 13.64
CA THR A 132 -1.27 -11.60 13.64
C THR A 132 -2.34 -10.89 14.45
N TYR A 133 -3.59 -11.24 14.20
CA TYR A 133 -4.77 -10.69 14.88
C TYR A 133 -5.63 -11.81 15.46
N ASP A 134 -6.30 -11.53 16.57
CA ASP A 134 -7.19 -12.52 17.22
C ASP A 134 -8.49 -12.71 16.45
N ASP A 135 -8.89 -11.76 15.63
CA ASP A 135 -10.20 -11.64 14.99
C ASP A 135 -10.20 -11.73 13.47
N CYS A 136 -9.06 -11.92 12.82
CA CYS A 136 -8.99 -12.14 11.38
C CYS A 136 -7.91 -13.16 10.98
N GLU A 137 -8.04 -13.67 9.73
CA GLU A 137 -7.23 -14.75 9.17
C GLU A 137 -6.07 -14.24 8.32
N VAL A 138 -5.56 -13.04 8.60
CA VAL A 138 -4.49 -12.40 7.84
C VAL A 138 -3.25 -12.24 8.70
N ILE A 139 -2.09 -12.49 8.11
CA ILE A 139 -0.78 -12.14 8.68
C ILE A 139 -0.25 -10.96 7.89
N GLU A 140 0.17 -9.91 8.57
CA GLU A 140 0.91 -8.80 7.98
C GLU A 140 2.41 -9.03 8.11
N THR A 141 3.18 -8.62 7.11
CA THR A 141 4.64 -8.58 7.18
C THR A 141 5.17 -7.31 6.55
N TRP A 142 6.23 -6.77 7.13
CA TRP A 142 7.01 -5.64 6.60
C TRP A 142 8.43 -5.72 7.13
N THR A 143 9.30 -4.87 6.60
CA THR A 143 10.71 -4.84 6.94
C THR A 143 11.14 -3.42 7.30
N GLU A 144 11.96 -3.26 8.33
CA GLU A 144 12.68 -2.03 8.63
C GLU A 144 14.17 -2.21 8.35
N ILE A 145 14.76 -1.24 7.65
CA ILE A 145 16.17 -1.24 7.24
C ILE A 145 16.82 0.04 7.77
N SER A 146 17.97 -0.11 8.42
CA SER A 146 18.74 1.03 8.93
C SER A 146 20.24 0.74 8.95
N HIS A 147 21.07 1.77 9.10
CA HIS A 147 22.50 1.60 9.28
C HIS A 147 23.11 2.74 10.10
N THR A 148 24.32 2.51 10.61
CA THR A 148 25.13 3.53 11.28
C THR A 148 26.51 3.69 10.64
N GLU A 149 26.66 3.33 9.38
CA GLU A 149 27.85 3.62 8.59
C GLU A 149 28.10 5.13 8.50
N LYS A 150 29.33 5.53 8.19
CA LYS A 150 29.70 6.96 8.09
C LYS A 150 29.16 7.63 6.82
N LYS A 151 28.95 6.87 5.75
CA LYS A 151 28.44 7.33 4.47
C LYS A 151 27.05 6.75 4.22
N PRO A 152 26.24 7.36 3.36
CA PRO A 152 24.96 6.79 2.94
C PRO A 152 25.12 5.41 2.31
N VAL A 153 24.09 4.57 2.47
CA VAL A 153 23.93 3.27 1.81
C VAL A 153 22.88 3.42 0.72
N THR A 154 23.10 2.79 -0.43
CA THR A 154 22.09 2.77 -1.50
C THR A 154 21.34 1.45 -1.48
N LEU A 155 20.01 1.51 -1.35
CA LEU A 155 19.12 0.37 -1.45
C LEU A 155 18.62 0.25 -2.90
N TYR A 156 18.77 -0.92 -3.50
CA TYR A 156 18.25 -1.26 -4.83
C TYR A 156 17.05 -2.19 -4.76
N ARG A 157 17.05 -3.11 -3.80
CA ARG A 157 15.97 -4.04 -3.54
C ARG A 157 15.68 -4.10 -2.04
N PHE A 158 14.41 -4.08 -1.69
CA PHE A 158 13.95 -4.01 -0.31
C PHE A 158 12.51 -4.52 -0.23
N ALA A 159 12.34 -5.84 -0.40
CA ALA A 159 11.03 -6.47 -0.39
C ALA A 159 10.35 -6.33 0.98
N SER A 160 9.04 -6.11 0.97
CA SER A 160 8.20 -6.19 2.17
C SER A 160 8.04 -7.63 2.66
N ALA A 161 8.03 -8.58 1.72
CA ALA A 161 7.80 -9.99 1.99
C ALA A 161 8.60 -10.88 1.06
N TYR A 162 9.00 -12.01 1.63
CA TYR A 162 9.43 -13.21 0.91
C TYR A 162 8.62 -14.40 1.42
N MET A 163 8.18 -15.28 0.51
CA MET A 163 7.45 -16.49 0.84
C MET A 163 7.73 -17.59 -0.20
N PRO A 164 8.30 -18.73 0.19
CA PRO A 164 8.36 -19.89 -0.66
C PRO A 164 7.01 -20.64 -0.64
N VAL A 165 6.56 -21.11 -1.80
CA VAL A 165 5.34 -21.89 -1.98
C VAL A 165 5.70 -23.16 -2.77
N ARG A 166 5.31 -24.35 -2.26
CA ARG A 166 5.51 -25.59 -3.00
C ARG A 166 4.65 -25.59 -4.25
N ARG A 167 5.28 -25.82 -5.37
CA ARG A 167 4.67 -25.83 -6.69
C ARG A 167 4.37 -27.27 -7.11
N GLY A 168 3.09 -27.54 -7.32
CA GLY A 168 2.57 -28.73 -7.97
C GLY A 168 1.76 -28.30 -9.19
N ASP A 169 0.50 -28.67 -9.27
CA ASP A 169 -0.48 -28.09 -10.21
C ASP A 169 -0.99 -26.76 -9.64
N THR A 170 -0.10 -25.75 -9.64
CA THR A 170 -0.39 -24.44 -9.07
C THR A 170 -0.80 -23.43 -10.13
N TRP A 171 -1.76 -22.57 -9.77
CA TRP A 171 -2.31 -21.55 -10.65
C TRP A 171 -2.26 -20.19 -9.98
N LEU A 172 -1.98 -19.18 -10.78
CA LEU A 172 -2.03 -17.78 -10.38
C LEU A 172 -3.35 -17.16 -10.79
N THR A 173 -4.03 -16.50 -9.84
CA THR A 173 -5.12 -15.57 -10.09
C THR A 173 -4.60 -14.16 -9.81
N HIS A 174 -4.73 -13.26 -10.77
CA HIS A 174 -4.36 -11.85 -10.65
C HIS A 174 -5.34 -10.97 -11.43
N PHE A 175 -5.18 -9.65 -11.31
CA PHE A 175 -6.08 -8.68 -11.94
C PHE A 175 -5.30 -7.80 -12.90
N HIS A 176 -5.91 -7.56 -14.06
CA HIS A 176 -5.36 -6.70 -15.09
C HIS A 176 -6.49 -5.97 -15.80
N GLY A 177 -6.24 -4.76 -16.31
CA GLY A 177 -7.28 -3.99 -16.99
C GLY A 177 -6.76 -2.70 -17.60
N THR A 178 -7.68 -1.77 -17.76
CA THR A 178 -7.42 -0.41 -18.23
C THR A 178 -8.49 0.53 -17.68
N TRP A 179 -8.35 1.82 -17.88
CA TRP A 179 -9.36 2.80 -17.52
C TRP A 179 -10.74 2.45 -18.12
N GLY A 180 -11.77 2.46 -17.29
CA GLY A 180 -13.14 2.05 -17.66
C GLY A 180 -13.33 0.54 -17.82
N ALA A 181 -12.30 -0.27 -17.52
CA ALA A 181 -12.29 -1.72 -17.61
C ALA A 181 -11.27 -2.31 -16.62
N GLU A 182 -11.31 -1.84 -15.38
CA GLU A 182 -10.38 -2.19 -14.32
C GLU A 182 -10.65 -3.57 -13.74
N CYS A 183 -9.62 -4.18 -13.15
CA CYS A 183 -9.71 -5.39 -12.33
C CYS A 183 -10.33 -6.62 -13.01
N TYR A 184 -10.09 -6.83 -14.31
CA TYR A 184 -10.42 -8.10 -14.93
C TYR A 184 -9.59 -9.23 -14.31
N LEU A 185 -10.28 -10.28 -13.92
CA LEU A 185 -9.66 -11.47 -13.32
C LEU A 185 -9.00 -12.32 -14.40
N HIS A 186 -7.72 -12.64 -14.19
CA HIS A 186 -6.94 -13.56 -15.02
C HIS A 186 -6.48 -14.75 -14.19
N GLU A 187 -6.53 -15.93 -14.82
CA GLU A 187 -6.10 -17.20 -14.23
C GLU A 187 -5.17 -17.93 -15.18
N GLU A 188 -3.98 -18.29 -14.71
CA GLU A 188 -2.97 -18.98 -15.51
C GLU A 188 -2.19 -20.00 -14.67
N PRO A 189 -1.70 -21.12 -15.26
CA PRO A 189 -0.83 -22.04 -14.56
C PRO A 189 0.52 -21.37 -14.29
N LEU A 190 1.12 -21.64 -13.12
CA LEU A 190 2.49 -21.25 -12.81
C LEU A 190 3.46 -22.28 -13.42
N THR A 191 4.21 -21.83 -14.40
CA THR A 191 5.27 -22.62 -15.08
C THR A 191 6.64 -22.18 -14.64
N ASP A 192 7.69 -22.92 -15.03
CA ASP A 192 9.07 -22.56 -14.74
C ASP A 192 9.44 -21.18 -15.30
N GLY A 193 10.32 -20.50 -14.61
CA GLY A 193 10.74 -19.14 -14.91
C GLY A 193 10.00 -18.09 -14.08
N MET A 194 10.20 -16.84 -14.42
CA MET A 194 9.71 -15.72 -13.60
C MET A 194 8.43 -15.13 -14.16
N LYS A 195 7.40 -15.03 -13.29
CA LYS A 195 6.22 -14.19 -13.53
C LYS A 195 6.30 -12.94 -12.65
N VAL A 196 6.08 -11.78 -13.23
CA VAL A 196 6.13 -10.50 -12.50
C VAL A 196 4.84 -9.71 -12.73
N LEU A 197 4.18 -9.35 -11.62
CA LEU A 197 3.10 -8.37 -11.57
C LEU A 197 3.72 -7.06 -11.10
N LYS A 198 3.61 -5.99 -11.88
CA LYS A 198 4.24 -4.72 -11.54
C LYS A 198 3.50 -3.53 -12.09
N ASN A 199 3.59 -2.43 -11.38
CA ASN A 199 3.07 -1.13 -11.78
C ASN A 199 4.19 -0.08 -11.77
N LYS A 200 4.12 0.85 -12.74
CA LYS A 200 4.97 2.03 -12.88
C LYS A 200 4.15 3.31 -13.09
N ASP A 201 2.84 3.24 -12.90
CA ASP A 201 1.90 4.35 -13.12
C ASP A 201 1.65 5.16 -11.82
N GLY A 202 2.59 5.12 -10.87
CA GLY A 202 2.50 5.86 -9.61
C GLY A 202 1.32 5.41 -8.77
N VAL A 203 0.54 6.36 -8.27
CA VAL A 203 -0.63 6.10 -7.43
C VAL A 203 -1.79 5.41 -8.16
N ARG A 204 -1.80 5.44 -9.50
CA ARG A 204 -2.80 4.74 -10.34
C ARG A 204 -2.49 3.25 -10.50
N ASN A 205 -2.22 2.59 -9.40
CA ASN A 205 -1.70 1.22 -9.35
C ASN A 205 -2.76 0.12 -9.46
N THR A 206 -4.01 0.45 -9.72
CA THR A 206 -5.11 -0.53 -9.83
C THR A 206 -5.79 -0.57 -11.19
N GLN A 207 -5.45 0.34 -12.09
CA GLN A 207 -6.07 0.39 -13.43
C GLN A 207 -5.55 -0.71 -14.35
N ARG A 208 -4.22 -0.86 -14.51
CA ARG A 208 -3.62 -1.91 -15.32
C ARG A 208 -3.46 -3.20 -14.54
N ASP A 209 -2.77 -3.11 -13.45
CA ASP A 209 -2.46 -4.23 -12.58
C ASP A 209 -2.94 -3.90 -11.16
N ASN A 210 -3.10 -4.92 -10.33
CA ASN A 210 -3.52 -4.76 -8.95
C ASN A 210 -2.50 -5.42 -8.03
N PRO A 211 -2.09 -4.82 -6.90
CA PRO A 211 -1.10 -5.37 -6.00
C PRO A 211 -1.61 -6.58 -5.19
N SER A 212 -2.58 -7.31 -5.73
CA SER A 212 -3.20 -8.48 -5.11
C SER A 212 -3.08 -9.70 -6.00
N LEU A 213 -2.89 -10.86 -5.40
CA LEU A 213 -2.83 -12.14 -6.09
C LEU A 213 -3.39 -13.28 -5.24
N MET A 214 -3.71 -14.39 -5.90
CA MET A 214 -3.99 -15.67 -5.25
C MET A 214 -3.21 -16.78 -5.96
N ILE A 215 -2.70 -17.74 -5.17
CA ILE A 215 -2.03 -18.95 -5.68
C ILE A 215 -2.86 -20.14 -5.25
N SER A 216 -3.52 -20.78 -6.22
CA SER A 216 -4.26 -22.04 -6.00
C SER A 216 -3.28 -23.20 -6.05
N LEU A 217 -3.31 -24.07 -5.03
CA LEU A 217 -2.35 -25.16 -4.81
C LEU A 217 -2.82 -26.50 -5.36
N ASP A 218 -4.10 -26.64 -5.69
CA ASP A 218 -4.79 -27.90 -6.04
C ASP A 218 -5.36 -27.85 -7.48
N GLY A 219 -4.63 -27.26 -8.43
CA GLY A 219 -5.05 -27.11 -9.80
C GLY A 219 -5.79 -25.82 -10.08
N ARG A 220 -6.55 -25.81 -11.16
CA ARG A 220 -7.28 -24.63 -11.62
C ARG A 220 -8.13 -24.01 -10.51
N PRO A 221 -8.09 -22.68 -10.33
CA PRO A 221 -8.80 -21.98 -9.27
C PRO A 221 -10.30 -22.28 -9.24
N ARG A 222 -10.80 -22.57 -8.05
CA ARG A 222 -12.22 -22.78 -7.79
C ARG A 222 -12.73 -21.72 -6.81
N GLU A 223 -14.01 -21.42 -6.91
CA GLU A 223 -14.62 -20.36 -6.10
C GLU A 223 -14.74 -20.72 -4.63
N LEU A 224 -15.25 -21.93 -4.32
CA LEU A 224 -15.65 -22.34 -2.97
C LEU A 224 -14.83 -23.51 -2.40
N THR A 225 -13.87 -24.06 -3.13
CA THR A 225 -13.10 -25.25 -2.72
C THR A 225 -11.65 -25.17 -3.20
N GLY A 226 -10.75 -25.89 -2.50
CA GLY A 226 -9.33 -25.97 -2.81
C GLY A 226 -8.50 -25.02 -1.94
N ARG A 227 -7.21 -25.38 -1.79
CA ARG A 227 -6.26 -24.62 -0.98
C ARG A 227 -5.73 -23.45 -1.79
N VAL A 228 -5.83 -22.25 -1.23
CA VAL A 228 -5.42 -21.00 -1.87
C VAL A 228 -4.64 -20.15 -0.87
N ILE A 229 -3.49 -19.66 -1.30
CA ILE A 229 -2.74 -18.60 -0.63
C ILE A 229 -3.08 -17.29 -1.33
N GLY A 230 -3.49 -16.28 -0.59
CA GLY A 230 -3.72 -14.95 -1.12
C GLY A 230 -2.86 -13.89 -0.46
N GLY A 231 -2.55 -12.83 -1.20
CA GLY A 231 -1.79 -11.71 -0.67
C GLY A 231 -2.07 -10.40 -1.39
N THR A 232 -1.84 -9.30 -0.68
CA THR A 232 -1.95 -7.95 -1.21
C THR A 232 -0.92 -7.03 -0.57
N LEU A 233 -0.32 -6.16 -1.37
CA LEU A 233 0.58 -5.12 -0.87
C LEU A 233 -0.23 -3.86 -0.56
N ALA A 234 -0.23 -3.42 0.70
CA ALA A 234 -0.91 -2.21 1.16
C ALA A 234 -0.08 -0.96 0.80
N TRP A 235 0.01 -0.68 -0.50
CA TRP A 235 0.81 0.40 -1.06
C TRP A 235 0.10 1.06 -2.25
N ALA A 236 0.01 2.38 -2.24
CA ALA A 236 -0.64 3.18 -3.28
C ALA A 236 0.36 3.74 -4.31
N GLY A 237 1.53 3.15 -4.47
CA GLY A 237 2.55 3.59 -5.43
C GLY A 237 2.99 2.46 -6.35
N ASN A 238 4.11 2.65 -7.02
CA ASN A 238 4.72 1.63 -7.87
C ASN A 238 5.07 0.39 -7.05
N TYR A 239 4.60 -0.77 -7.47
CA TYR A 239 4.84 -2.04 -6.79
C TYR A 239 5.40 -3.10 -7.75
N ARG A 240 6.04 -4.10 -7.16
CA ARG A 240 6.49 -5.31 -7.84
C ARG A 240 6.20 -6.53 -6.98
N ILE A 241 5.51 -7.51 -7.57
CA ILE A 241 5.34 -8.85 -7.01
C ILE A 241 5.94 -9.83 -8.01
N ALA A 242 6.99 -10.51 -7.61
CA ALA A 242 7.69 -11.49 -8.45
C ALA A 242 7.45 -12.90 -7.92
N LEU A 243 7.17 -13.82 -8.83
CA LEU A 243 7.04 -15.25 -8.61
C LEU A 243 8.16 -15.90 -9.40
N ASP A 244 9.26 -16.23 -8.73
CA ASP A 244 10.42 -16.92 -9.31
C ASP A 244 10.22 -18.43 -9.14
N ASN A 245 9.86 -19.08 -10.24
CA ASN A 245 9.51 -20.51 -10.28
C ASN A 245 10.73 -21.31 -10.67
N ASP A 246 11.35 -21.96 -9.71
CA ASP A 246 12.54 -22.76 -9.93
C ASP A 246 12.24 -24.20 -10.36
N ASN A 247 13.30 -24.91 -10.77
CA ASN A 247 13.23 -26.31 -11.19
C ASN A 247 13.16 -27.32 -10.01
N THR A 248 13.15 -26.83 -8.77
CA THR A 248 12.95 -27.65 -7.56
C THR A 248 11.48 -27.69 -7.12
N HIS A 249 10.58 -27.28 -7.98
CA HIS A 249 9.15 -27.18 -7.71
C HIS A 249 8.81 -26.24 -6.54
N THR A 250 9.53 -25.13 -6.45
CA THR A 250 9.25 -24.06 -5.51
C THR A 250 8.99 -22.76 -6.26
N THR A 251 7.94 -22.04 -5.86
CA THR A 251 7.69 -20.66 -6.25
C THR A 251 8.19 -19.77 -5.14
N HIS A 252 9.12 -18.88 -5.44
CA HIS A 252 9.62 -17.87 -4.51
C HIS A 252 8.89 -16.56 -4.77
N LEU A 253 7.98 -16.20 -3.87
CA LEU A 253 7.22 -14.94 -3.95
C LEU A 253 8.00 -13.83 -3.25
N PHE A 254 8.18 -12.71 -3.96
CA PHE A 254 8.74 -11.46 -3.44
C PHE A 254 7.73 -10.35 -3.69
N ALA A 255 7.39 -9.57 -2.67
CA ALA A 255 6.45 -8.46 -2.81
C ALA A 255 7.02 -7.20 -2.16
N GLY A 256 6.91 -6.05 -2.84
CA GLY A 256 7.40 -4.78 -2.32
C GLY A 256 7.20 -3.62 -3.29
N ILE A 257 7.84 -2.50 -2.97
CA ILE A 257 7.94 -1.34 -3.86
C ILE A 257 8.70 -1.73 -5.13
N ASN A 258 8.28 -1.21 -6.27
CA ASN A 258 8.96 -1.42 -7.53
C ASN A 258 10.27 -0.61 -7.56
N GLU A 259 11.38 -1.32 -7.56
CA GLU A 259 12.73 -0.74 -7.60
C GLU A 259 13.21 -0.37 -9.00
N GLU A 260 12.49 -0.74 -10.05
CA GLU A 260 12.91 -0.47 -11.42
C GLU A 260 13.02 1.03 -11.69
N GLN A 261 14.18 1.43 -12.20
CA GLN A 261 14.51 2.84 -12.53
C GLN A 261 14.53 3.77 -11.30
N SER A 262 14.67 3.20 -10.09
CA SER A 262 14.80 3.95 -8.86
C SER A 262 15.86 3.33 -7.95
N GLN A 263 16.30 4.13 -6.99
CA GLN A 263 17.14 3.69 -5.90
C GLN A 263 16.81 4.55 -4.68
N TYR A 264 17.01 4.03 -3.49
CA TYR A 264 16.84 4.79 -2.26
C TYR A 264 18.18 5.01 -1.59
N THR A 265 18.51 6.28 -1.31
CA THR A 265 19.73 6.63 -0.58
C THR A 265 19.40 6.77 0.90
N LEU A 266 19.70 5.73 1.67
CA LEU A 266 19.47 5.68 3.10
C LEU A 266 20.59 6.43 3.83
N GLN A 267 20.22 7.46 4.60
CA GLN A 267 21.18 8.25 5.36
C GLN A 267 21.58 7.52 6.66
N PRO A 268 22.78 7.80 7.21
CA PRO A 268 23.17 7.25 8.51
C PRO A 268 22.13 7.53 9.60
N ARG A 269 21.68 6.48 10.31
CA ARG A 269 20.63 6.49 11.35
C ARG A 269 19.21 6.75 10.88
N GLU A 270 18.99 6.89 9.60
CA GLU A 270 17.66 6.84 9.00
C GLU A 270 17.10 5.42 9.07
N VAL A 271 15.79 5.30 9.19
CA VAL A 271 15.07 4.02 9.13
C VAL A 271 14.16 4.05 7.91
N PHE A 272 14.36 3.10 7.00
CA PHE A 272 13.48 2.86 5.88
C PHE A 272 12.50 1.73 6.24
N THR A 273 11.20 2.01 6.19
CA THR A 273 10.15 1.03 6.47
C THR A 273 9.44 0.67 5.17
N THR A 274 9.39 -0.60 4.83
CA THR A 274 8.67 -1.08 3.65
C THR A 274 7.16 -1.08 3.89
N PRO A 275 6.32 -1.01 2.83
CA PRO A 275 4.88 -1.18 2.96
C PRO A 275 4.53 -2.56 3.52
N VAL A 276 3.35 -2.66 4.12
CA VAL A 276 2.83 -3.94 4.62
C VAL A 276 2.40 -4.83 3.46
N PHE A 277 2.84 -6.08 3.46
CA PHE A 277 2.25 -7.15 2.68
C PHE A 277 1.36 -8.00 3.58
N ALA A 278 0.07 -8.06 3.26
CA ALA A 278 -0.92 -8.84 3.98
C ALA A 278 -1.19 -10.14 3.23
N PHE A 279 -1.13 -11.28 3.91
CA PHE A 279 -1.34 -12.58 3.29
C PHE A 279 -2.19 -13.52 4.14
N THR A 280 -2.84 -14.46 3.50
CA THR A 280 -3.78 -15.40 4.12
C THR A 280 -3.77 -16.75 3.41
N PHE A 281 -4.25 -17.77 4.10
CA PHE A 281 -4.53 -19.10 3.56
C PHE A 281 -6.01 -19.44 3.74
N SER A 282 -6.57 -20.17 2.77
CA SER A 282 -7.90 -20.74 2.87
C SER A 282 -7.97 -22.07 2.13
N ASP A 283 -8.77 -23.00 2.63
CA ASP A 283 -9.18 -24.25 1.97
C ASP A 283 -10.59 -24.15 1.34
N GLU A 284 -11.22 -22.97 1.47
CA GLU A 284 -12.53 -22.63 0.90
C GLU A 284 -12.42 -21.87 -0.44
N GLY A 285 -11.39 -22.17 -1.25
CA GLY A 285 -11.18 -21.57 -2.53
C GLY A 285 -10.89 -20.06 -2.50
N LYS A 286 -11.08 -19.40 -3.65
CA LYS A 286 -10.85 -17.96 -3.81
C LYS A 286 -11.74 -17.12 -2.91
N SER A 287 -13.00 -17.51 -2.73
CA SER A 287 -13.94 -16.79 -1.86
C SER A 287 -13.49 -16.77 -0.39
N GLY A 288 -12.85 -17.83 0.09
CA GLY A 288 -12.28 -17.84 1.44
C GLY A 288 -11.18 -16.80 1.61
N VAL A 289 -10.23 -16.74 0.66
CA VAL A 289 -9.19 -15.69 0.64
C VAL A 289 -9.81 -14.29 0.56
N SER A 290 -10.77 -14.09 -0.33
CA SER A 290 -11.44 -12.80 -0.51
C SER A 290 -12.11 -12.33 0.79
N ARG A 291 -12.88 -13.20 1.45
CA ARG A 291 -13.52 -12.88 2.74
C ARG A 291 -12.49 -12.53 3.83
N ASN A 292 -11.37 -13.25 3.90
CA ASN A 292 -10.32 -12.98 4.87
C ASN A 292 -9.71 -11.59 4.68
N ILE A 293 -9.35 -11.22 3.44
CA ILE A 293 -8.80 -9.90 3.11
C ILE A 293 -9.85 -8.80 3.35
N HIS A 294 -11.11 -9.00 2.97
CA HIS A 294 -12.17 -8.02 3.23
C HIS A 294 -12.41 -7.83 4.73
N ARG A 295 -12.38 -8.89 5.53
CA ARG A 295 -12.52 -8.80 6.98
C ARG A 295 -11.36 -8.02 7.59
N TRP A 296 -10.12 -8.35 7.21
CA TRP A 296 -8.92 -7.61 7.64
C TRP A 296 -9.00 -6.13 7.27
N ALA A 297 -9.37 -5.81 6.02
CA ALA A 297 -9.48 -4.42 5.58
C ALA A 297 -10.50 -3.64 6.42
N ARG A 298 -11.70 -4.21 6.65
CA ARG A 298 -12.75 -3.57 7.44
C ARG A 298 -12.38 -3.36 8.91
N LEU A 299 -11.73 -4.34 9.53
CA LEU A 299 -11.43 -4.29 10.97
C LEU A 299 -10.15 -3.50 11.27
N HIS A 300 -9.15 -3.52 10.39
CA HIS A 300 -7.80 -3.08 10.72
C HIS A 300 -7.19 -2.03 9.78
N ARG A 301 -7.81 -1.73 8.63
CA ARG A 301 -7.23 -0.80 7.64
C ARG A 301 -8.12 0.37 7.29
N LEU A 302 -9.43 0.19 7.25
CA LEU A 302 -10.38 1.23 6.88
C LEU A 302 -10.89 1.94 8.14
N ASN A 303 -10.85 3.26 8.12
CA ASN A 303 -11.56 4.05 9.11
C ASN A 303 -13.07 3.81 8.97
N HIS A 304 -13.77 3.60 10.08
CA HIS A 304 -15.20 3.24 10.08
C HIS A 304 -15.54 2.03 9.18
N GLY A 305 -14.58 1.07 9.03
CA GLY A 305 -14.67 -0.02 8.07
C GLY A 305 -15.83 -1.01 8.29
N THR A 306 -16.42 -1.03 9.51
CA THR A 306 -17.58 -1.88 9.86
C THR A 306 -18.94 -1.17 9.68
N GLU A 307 -18.93 0.14 9.41
CA GLU A 307 -20.16 0.89 9.15
C GLU A 307 -20.65 0.68 7.71
N LEU A 308 -21.96 0.77 7.52
CA LEU A 308 -22.55 0.77 6.19
C LEU A 308 -22.12 2.02 5.42
N ARG A 309 -21.92 1.86 4.13
CA ARG A 309 -21.64 2.98 3.23
C ARG A 309 -22.94 3.57 2.73
N ASP A 310 -22.98 4.91 2.66
CA ASP A 310 -24.12 5.64 2.14
C ASP A 310 -24.36 5.36 0.65
N VAL A 311 -25.61 5.34 0.22
CA VAL A 311 -25.98 5.33 -1.20
C VAL A 311 -25.64 6.69 -1.80
N LEU A 312 -24.60 6.72 -2.64
CA LEU A 312 -23.95 7.92 -3.12
C LEU A 312 -24.35 8.27 -4.56
N LEU A 313 -24.68 9.55 -4.80
CA LEU A 313 -24.75 10.15 -6.14
C LEU A 313 -23.60 11.15 -6.31
N ASN A 314 -22.79 10.97 -7.37
CA ASN A 314 -21.79 11.94 -7.79
C ASN A 314 -22.29 12.79 -8.95
N SER A 315 -22.01 14.09 -8.96
CA SER A 315 -22.55 15.01 -9.97
C SER A 315 -21.84 14.94 -11.32
N TRP A 316 -20.66 14.28 -11.44
CA TRP A 316 -19.79 14.34 -12.62
C TRP A 316 -20.52 13.98 -13.91
N GLU A 317 -21.05 12.76 -14.00
CA GLU A 317 -21.72 12.28 -15.21
C GLU A 317 -23.04 13.01 -15.52
N GLY A 318 -23.61 13.72 -14.54
CA GLY A 318 -24.81 14.51 -14.73
C GLY A 318 -24.56 15.89 -15.32
N VAL A 319 -23.49 16.58 -14.90
CA VAL A 319 -23.29 18.00 -15.26
C VAL A 319 -21.88 18.35 -15.68
N TYR A 320 -20.89 17.47 -15.49
CA TYR A 320 -19.46 17.76 -15.69
C TYR A 320 -19.07 19.09 -14.99
N PHE A 321 -18.35 19.98 -15.67
CA PHE A 321 -17.94 21.28 -15.13
C PHE A 321 -19.09 22.31 -14.96
N LYS A 322 -20.33 21.98 -15.34
CA LYS A 322 -21.47 22.92 -15.28
C LYS A 322 -22.10 22.97 -13.88
N VAL A 323 -21.25 22.92 -12.87
CA VAL A 323 -21.67 23.07 -11.45
C VAL A 323 -22.28 24.45 -11.26
N ASN A 324 -23.44 24.52 -10.63
CA ASN A 324 -24.09 25.76 -10.18
C ASN A 324 -25.04 25.48 -9.00
N GLN A 325 -25.35 26.53 -8.22
CA GLN A 325 -26.07 26.39 -6.97
C GLN A 325 -27.45 25.70 -7.12
N GLU A 326 -28.25 26.14 -8.10
CA GLU A 326 -29.60 25.62 -8.36
C GLU A 326 -29.58 24.17 -8.85
N GLY A 327 -28.64 23.84 -9.74
CA GLY A 327 -28.45 22.48 -10.27
C GLY A 327 -28.09 21.49 -9.18
N MET A 328 -27.21 21.88 -8.26
CA MET A 328 -26.80 21.02 -7.14
C MET A 328 -27.96 20.82 -6.14
N ASP A 329 -28.71 21.89 -5.81
CA ASP A 329 -29.92 21.79 -4.95
C ASP A 329 -30.93 20.81 -5.55
N ARG A 330 -31.24 20.93 -6.85
CA ARG A 330 -32.17 20.03 -7.54
C ARG A 330 -31.67 18.57 -7.52
N MET A 331 -30.39 18.32 -7.79
CA MET A 331 -29.84 16.96 -7.76
C MET A 331 -29.90 16.34 -6.36
N MET A 332 -29.71 17.13 -5.29
CA MET A 332 -29.89 16.68 -3.92
C MET A 332 -31.32 16.32 -3.60
N ALA A 333 -32.29 17.12 -4.06
CA ALA A 333 -33.71 16.83 -3.91
C ALA A 333 -34.13 15.53 -4.62
N GLU A 334 -33.71 15.36 -5.88
CA GLU A 334 -33.98 14.16 -6.67
C GLU A 334 -33.30 12.91 -6.06
N LEU A 335 -32.08 13.05 -5.52
CA LEU A 335 -31.40 11.97 -4.80
C LEU A 335 -32.19 11.53 -3.57
N ALA A 336 -32.68 12.49 -2.76
CA ALA A 336 -33.47 12.20 -1.58
C ALA A 336 -34.79 11.47 -1.93
N ASP A 337 -35.47 11.90 -2.99
CA ASP A 337 -36.70 11.27 -3.49
C ASP A 337 -36.48 9.82 -3.94
N LEU A 338 -35.28 9.51 -4.43
CA LEU A 338 -34.87 8.16 -4.83
C LEU A 338 -34.36 7.29 -3.66
N GLY A 339 -34.25 7.85 -2.46
CA GLY A 339 -33.76 7.17 -1.27
C GLY A 339 -32.23 7.12 -1.16
N GLY A 340 -31.52 8.00 -1.89
CA GLY A 340 -30.07 8.16 -1.73
C GLY A 340 -29.72 8.95 -0.47
N GLU A 341 -28.48 8.86 -0.03
CA GLU A 341 -28.05 9.31 1.30
C GLU A 341 -26.91 10.32 1.27
N LEU A 342 -26.06 10.30 0.24
CA LEU A 342 -24.87 11.15 0.11
C LEU A 342 -24.75 11.72 -1.31
N PHE A 343 -24.79 13.05 -1.41
CA PHE A 343 -24.51 13.76 -2.65
C PHE A 343 -23.06 14.25 -2.66
N VAL A 344 -22.32 13.95 -3.73
CA VAL A 344 -20.94 14.43 -3.93
C VAL A 344 -20.88 15.39 -5.10
N MET A 345 -20.59 16.66 -4.81
CA MET A 345 -20.26 17.65 -5.84
C MET A 345 -18.85 17.38 -6.37
N ASP A 346 -18.75 17.09 -7.66
CA ASP A 346 -17.50 16.76 -8.34
C ASP A 346 -16.75 18.03 -8.84
N ASP A 347 -15.79 17.86 -9.77
CA ASP A 347 -14.97 18.91 -10.34
C ASP A 347 -15.79 20.06 -10.96
N GLY A 348 -15.31 21.30 -10.81
CA GLY A 348 -15.92 22.46 -11.44
C GLY A 348 -16.40 23.56 -10.49
N TRP A 349 -16.26 23.42 -9.16
CA TRP A 349 -16.80 24.32 -8.16
C TRP A 349 -15.87 25.51 -7.79
N PHE A 350 -14.59 25.46 -8.17
CA PHE A 350 -13.54 26.36 -7.69
C PHE A 350 -12.93 27.23 -8.78
N GLY A 351 -12.01 28.13 -8.37
CA GLY A 351 -11.27 29.05 -9.22
C GLY A 351 -11.96 30.41 -9.34
N ASP A 352 -11.37 31.44 -8.74
CA ASP A 352 -11.87 32.81 -8.79
C ASP A 352 -11.33 33.54 -10.02
N LYS A 353 -10.01 33.65 -10.13
CA LYS A 353 -9.34 34.31 -11.27
C LYS A 353 -9.55 33.55 -12.58
N TYR A 354 -9.51 32.24 -12.54
CA TYR A 354 -9.67 31.34 -13.69
C TYR A 354 -10.77 30.32 -13.38
N PRO A 355 -12.07 30.60 -13.58
CA PRO A 355 -13.14 29.68 -13.25
C PRO A 355 -12.94 28.28 -13.86
N ARG A 356 -13.15 27.24 -13.04
CA ARG A 356 -13.02 25.83 -13.44
C ARG A 356 -14.16 25.42 -14.37
N ASN A 357 -14.14 25.87 -15.62
CA ASN A 357 -15.15 25.56 -16.63
C ASN A 357 -14.74 24.40 -17.57
N ASN A 358 -13.51 23.93 -17.44
CA ASN A 358 -12.93 22.82 -18.21
C ASN A 358 -11.68 22.28 -17.48
N GLY A 359 -11.02 21.27 -18.05
CA GLY A 359 -9.84 20.64 -17.48
C GLY A 359 -8.53 21.45 -17.58
N GLU A 360 -8.56 22.69 -18.12
CA GLU A 360 -7.35 23.45 -18.47
C GLU A 360 -6.97 24.52 -17.44
N THR A 361 -7.87 24.83 -16.48
CA THR A 361 -7.69 25.97 -15.56
C THR A 361 -7.92 25.60 -14.11
N SER A 362 -7.35 26.39 -13.20
CA SER A 362 -7.61 26.51 -11.76
C SER A 362 -7.34 25.30 -10.90
N LEU A 363 -6.90 24.16 -11.44
CA LEU A 363 -6.49 23.07 -10.57
C LEU A 363 -5.32 23.56 -9.70
N GLY A 364 -5.47 23.44 -8.37
CA GLY A 364 -4.61 24.07 -7.36
C GLY A 364 -5.22 25.27 -6.64
N ASP A 365 -6.22 25.94 -7.26
CA ASP A 365 -6.90 27.13 -6.70
C ASP A 365 -8.20 26.75 -5.99
N TRP A 366 -8.09 26.23 -4.78
CA TRP A 366 -9.22 25.67 -4.01
C TRP A 366 -10.12 26.75 -3.36
N THR A 367 -10.39 27.82 -4.13
CA THR A 367 -11.27 28.90 -3.75
C THR A 367 -12.61 28.74 -4.47
N VAL A 368 -13.72 28.87 -3.74
CA VAL A 368 -15.08 28.74 -4.31
C VAL A 368 -15.29 29.77 -5.44
N CYS A 369 -15.71 29.30 -6.60
CA CYS A 369 -16.14 30.16 -7.70
C CYS A 369 -17.52 30.77 -7.37
N ARG A 370 -17.55 32.03 -6.91
CA ARG A 370 -18.80 32.72 -6.48
C ARG A 370 -19.77 33.00 -7.63
N GLU A 371 -19.31 33.03 -8.86
CA GLU A 371 -20.19 33.10 -10.03
C GLU A 371 -21.07 31.85 -10.16
N LYS A 372 -20.53 30.67 -9.88
CA LYS A 372 -21.24 29.38 -9.94
C LYS A 372 -22.00 29.08 -8.65
N LEU A 373 -21.40 29.40 -7.53
CA LEU A 373 -21.91 29.13 -6.19
C LEU A 373 -22.00 30.43 -5.38
N PRO A 374 -22.99 31.30 -5.66
CA PRO A 374 -23.08 32.58 -4.99
C PRO A 374 -23.27 32.46 -3.47
N GLN A 375 -23.91 31.39 -3.00
CA GLN A 375 -24.09 31.10 -1.57
C GLN A 375 -22.93 30.28 -0.99
N GLY A 376 -21.90 29.93 -1.80
CA GLY A 376 -20.74 29.13 -1.36
C GLY A 376 -21.09 27.69 -1.07
N ILE A 377 -20.13 27.02 -0.39
CA ILE A 377 -20.29 25.65 0.10
C ILE A 377 -21.35 25.62 1.21
N GLU A 378 -21.46 26.68 2.00
CA GLU A 378 -22.45 26.82 3.07
C GLU A 378 -23.89 26.64 2.55
N GLY A 379 -24.21 27.27 1.42
CA GLY A 379 -25.51 27.11 0.76
C GLY A 379 -25.78 25.68 0.28
N LEU A 380 -24.72 24.93 -0.09
CA LEU A 380 -24.87 23.53 -0.50
C LEU A 380 -25.03 22.58 0.69
N THR A 381 -24.32 22.81 1.79
CA THR A 381 -24.48 22.02 3.01
C THR A 381 -25.85 22.27 3.67
N GLU A 382 -26.35 23.51 3.60
CA GLU A 382 -27.71 23.85 4.04
C GLU A 382 -28.76 23.17 3.15
N SER A 383 -28.60 23.18 1.84
CA SER A 383 -29.46 22.48 0.89
C SER A 383 -29.48 20.97 1.17
N ALA A 384 -28.33 20.35 1.37
CA ALA A 384 -28.22 18.93 1.72
C ALA A 384 -28.99 18.61 3.00
N ARG A 385 -28.87 19.43 4.05
CA ARG A 385 -29.60 19.30 5.31
C ARG A 385 -31.11 19.44 5.10
N LYS A 386 -31.55 20.40 4.28
CA LYS A 386 -32.95 20.60 3.92
C LYS A 386 -33.58 19.38 3.25
N HIS A 387 -32.84 18.72 2.38
CA HIS A 387 -33.28 17.50 1.66
C HIS A 387 -33.00 16.20 2.42
N GLY A 388 -32.36 16.27 3.59
CA GLY A 388 -32.09 15.09 4.43
C GLY A 388 -30.97 14.17 3.88
N VAL A 389 -30.08 14.69 3.03
CA VAL A 389 -28.92 13.99 2.50
C VAL A 389 -27.61 14.56 3.08
N LYS A 390 -26.55 13.77 3.09
CA LYS A 390 -25.19 14.23 3.40
C LYS A 390 -24.57 14.93 2.20
N PHE A 391 -23.59 15.81 2.45
CA PHE A 391 -22.85 16.50 1.41
C PHE A 391 -21.39 16.05 1.37
N GLY A 392 -20.87 15.80 0.18
CA GLY A 392 -19.48 15.53 -0.11
C GLY A 392 -18.91 16.43 -1.20
N ILE A 393 -17.58 16.53 -1.26
CA ILE A 393 -16.89 17.40 -2.20
C ILE A 393 -15.70 16.71 -2.84
N TRP A 394 -15.43 17.02 -4.10
CA TRP A 394 -14.29 16.56 -4.87
C TRP A 394 -13.10 17.52 -4.74
N ILE A 395 -11.90 16.95 -4.62
CA ILE A 395 -10.62 17.65 -4.72
C ILE A 395 -9.59 16.79 -5.47
N GLU A 396 -8.61 17.44 -6.12
CA GLU A 396 -7.43 16.81 -6.74
C GLU A 396 -6.18 17.62 -6.35
N PRO A 397 -5.77 17.59 -5.06
CA PRO A 397 -4.82 18.55 -4.50
C PRO A 397 -3.35 18.24 -4.81
N GLU A 398 -3.06 17.10 -5.44
CA GLU A 398 -1.71 16.71 -5.89
C GLU A 398 -1.36 17.29 -7.25
N MET A 399 -2.28 18.02 -7.87
CA MET A 399 -2.16 18.55 -9.22
C MET A 399 -2.36 20.05 -9.26
N THR A 400 -1.82 20.68 -10.32
CA THR A 400 -2.09 22.07 -10.68
C THR A 400 -2.25 22.21 -12.19
N ASN A 401 -2.91 23.27 -12.66
CA ASN A 401 -2.84 23.70 -14.05
C ASN A 401 -1.82 24.82 -14.22
N THR A 402 -1.17 24.91 -15.37
CA THR A 402 -0.31 26.07 -15.70
C THR A 402 -1.08 27.39 -15.76
N ARG A 403 -2.42 27.33 -15.91
CA ARG A 403 -3.36 28.45 -15.77
C ARG A 403 -4.07 28.39 -14.44
N SER A 404 -3.33 28.61 -13.35
CA SER A 404 -3.84 28.71 -11.98
C SER A 404 -3.04 29.76 -11.20
N GLU A 405 -3.64 30.33 -10.16
CA GLU A 405 -2.94 31.24 -9.25
C GLU A 405 -1.84 30.52 -8.46
N LEU A 406 -2.03 29.21 -8.17
CA LEU A 406 -1.01 28.39 -7.53
C LEU A 406 0.26 28.32 -8.39
N TYR A 407 0.11 27.97 -9.67
CA TYR A 407 1.25 27.84 -10.57
C TYR A 407 1.93 29.22 -10.83
N GLU A 408 1.16 30.31 -10.91
CA GLU A 408 1.74 31.68 -11.02
C GLU A 408 2.62 32.02 -9.83
N LYS A 409 2.25 31.59 -8.62
CA LYS A 409 2.99 31.87 -7.38
C LYS A 409 4.15 30.90 -7.16
N HIS A 410 3.97 29.65 -7.56
CA HIS A 410 4.88 28.55 -7.25
C HIS A 410 5.11 27.62 -8.46
N PRO A 411 5.68 28.14 -9.57
CA PRO A 411 5.98 27.31 -10.74
C PRO A 411 7.06 26.25 -10.46
N ASP A 412 7.82 26.43 -9.37
CA ASP A 412 8.86 25.53 -8.87
C ASP A 412 8.31 24.36 -8.06
N TRP A 413 7.00 24.31 -7.77
CA TRP A 413 6.38 23.24 -6.99
C TRP A 413 5.98 22.01 -7.82
N VAL A 414 6.06 22.10 -9.15
CA VAL A 414 5.75 20.96 -10.02
C VAL A 414 6.97 20.07 -10.24
N ILE A 415 6.74 18.78 -10.44
CA ILE A 415 7.82 17.85 -10.80
C ILE A 415 8.43 18.27 -12.14
N GLN A 416 9.71 18.58 -12.13
CA GLN A 416 10.47 19.04 -13.31
C GLN A 416 11.70 18.16 -13.53
N GLN A 417 11.97 17.86 -14.79
CA GLN A 417 13.21 17.21 -15.19
C GLN A 417 14.18 18.26 -15.74
N PRO A 418 15.42 18.33 -15.27
CA PRO A 418 16.42 19.25 -15.79
C PRO A 418 16.57 19.14 -17.32
N TYR A 419 16.61 20.29 -18.00
CA TYR A 419 16.81 20.39 -19.46
C TYR A 419 15.70 19.75 -20.31
N ARG A 420 14.50 19.56 -19.79
CA ARG A 420 13.35 19.02 -20.51
C ARG A 420 12.12 19.88 -20.27
N GLU A 421 11.24 19.91 -21.27
CA GLU A 421 9.91 20.50 -21.08
C GLU A 421 9.09 19.63 -20.11
N ASN A 422 8.29 20.30 -19.29
CA ASN A 422 7.35 19.59 -18.42
C ASN A 422 6.35 18.81 -19.27
N ARG A 423 6.02 17.61 -18.81
CA ARG A 423 4.97 16.81 -19.44
C ARG A 423 3.66 17.59 -19.41
N LYS A 424 3.01 17.70 -20.56
CA LYS A 424 1.68 18.27 -20.68
C LYS A 424 0.66 17.17 -20.37
N GLY A 425 -0.01 17.29 -19.22
CA GLY A 425 -1.03 16.35 -18.79
C GLY A 425 -2.39 16.61 -19.40
N ARG A 426 -3.44 16.22 -18.68
CA ARG A 426 -4.84 16.40 -19.08
C ARG A 426 -5.11 17.88 -19.46
N GLY A 427 -5.86 18.10 -20.55
CA GLY A 427 -6.14 19.42 -21.07
C GLY A 427 -4.89 20.17 -21.57
N GLY A 428 -3.73 19.55 -21.66
CA GLY A 428 -2.46 20.18 -22.09
C GLY A 428 -1.84 21.14 -21.09
N THR A 429 -2.40 21.28 -19.89
CA THR A 429 -1.97 22.26 -18.87
C THR A 429 -1.77 21.66 -17.48
N GLN A 430 -2.26 20.44 -17.22
CA GLN A 430 -2.15 19.79 -15.92
C GLN A 430 -0.72 19.36 -15.62
N GLN A 431 -0.26 19.62 -14.39
CA GLN A 431 1.07 19.30 -13.87
C GLN A 431 0.95 18.60 -12.52
N VAL A 432 1.89 17.72 -12.19
CA VAL A 432 1.98 17.04 -10.90
C VAL A 432 2.81 17.89 -9.94
N LEU A 433 2.30 18.10 -8.73
CA LEU A 433 3.02 18.77 -7.65
C LEU A 433 4.08 17.84 -7.05
N ASP A 434 5.23 18.37 -6.68
CA ASP A 434 6.31 17.62 -6.03
C ASP A 434 6.01 17.41 -4.54
N LEU A 435 5.33 16.31 -4.21
CA LEU A 435 5.03 15.93 -2.84
C LEU A 435 6.26 15.50 -2.02
N SER A 436 7.45 15.43 -2.60
CA SER A 436 8.69 15.30 -1.82
C SER A 436 9.11 16.62 -1.17
N ASN A 437 8.57 17.75 -1.67
CA ASN A 437 8.79 19.08 -1.11
C ASN A 437 7.90 19.33 0.12
N PRO A 438 8.48 19.59 1.32
CA PRO A 438 7.70 19.84 2.53
C PRO A 438 6.70 21.01 2.41
N ALA A 439 7.02 22.05 1.62
CA ALA A 439 6.11 23.17 1.41
C ALA A 439 4.86 22.76 0.61
N VAL A 440 5.01 21.84 -0.34
CA VAL A 440 3.88 21.26 -1.09
C VAL A 440 3.04 20.36 -0.20
N GLN A 441 3.66 19.56 0.67
CA GLN A 441 2.94 18.74 1.66
C GLN A 441 2.08 19.62 2.58
N GLU A 442 2.66 20.70 3.10
CA GLU A 442 1.94 21.66 3.97
C GLU A 442 0.79 22.33 3.21
N PHE A 443 0.99 22.69 1.95
CA PHE A 443 -0.06 23.25 1.10
C PHE A 443 -1.21 22.26 0.92
N VAL A 444 -0.93 21.02 0.54
CA VAL A 444 -1.94 19.97 0.31
C VAL A 444 -2.71 19.66 1.61
N PHE A 445 -2.00 19.52 2.73
CA PHE A 445 -2.62 19.38 4.04
C PHE A 445 -3.54 20.58 4.34
N GLY A 446 -3.04 21.79 4.11
CA GLY A 446 -3.77 23.03 4.36
C GLY A 446 -5.03 23.19 3.49
N VAL A 447 -5.09 22.61 2.29
CA VAL A 447 -6.31 22.57 1.47
C VAL A 447 -7.42 21.82 2.20
N VAL A 448 -7.12 20.59 2.65
CA VAL A 448 -8.08 19.75 3.37
C VAL A 448 -8.46 20.37 4.72
N ASP A 449 -7.46 20.80 5.49
CA ASP A 449 -7.68 21.38 6.84
C ASP A 449 -8.58 22.62 6.80
N ARG A 450 -8.31 23.55 5.90
CA ARG A 450 -9.16 24.75 5.72
C ARG A 450 -10.57 24.40 5.28
N LEU A 451 -10.71 23.49 4.31
CA LEU A 451 -11.99 23.07 3.78
C LEU A 451 -12.87 22.44 4.87
N MET A 452 -12.33 21.49 5.61
CA MET A 452 -13.06 20.77 6.66
C MET A 452 -13.30 21.61 7.91
N THR A 453 -12.37 22.52 8.25
CA THR A 453 -12.54 23.43 9.39
C THR A 453 -13.59 24.49 9.11
N ALA A 454 -13.59 25.04 7.89
CA ALA A 454 -14.58 26.07 7.50
C ALA A 454 -15.99 25.45 7.28
N HIS A 455 -16.06 24.21 6.85
CA HIS A 455 -17.33 23.54 6.49
C HIS A 455 -17.46 22.17 7.19
N PRO A 456 -17.68 22.12 8.50
CA PRO A 456 -17.72 20.87 9.29
C PRO A 456 -18.89 19.94 8.90
N ASP A 457 -19.87 20.42 8.14
CA ASP A 457 -20.97 19.64 7.60
C ASP A 457 -20.61 18.83 6.33
N ILE A 458 -19.39 18.97 5.81
CA ILE A 458 -18.87 18.08 4.75
C ILE A 458 -18.64 16.70 5.35
N ALA A 459 -19.40 15.72 4.87
CA ALA A 459 -19.34 14.34 5.36
C ALA A 459 -18.37 13.44 4.55
N TYR A 460 -17.96 13.87 3.35
CA TYR A 460 -17.18 13.05 2.44
C TYR A 460 -16.27 13.90 1.53
N ILE A 461 -15.04 13.43 1.34
CA ILE A 461 -14.11 13.98 0.34
C ILE A 461 -13.83 12.89 -0.70
N LYS A 462 -14.08 13.21 -1.97
CA LYS A 462 -13.51 12.45 -3.09
C LYS A 462 -12.16 13.06 -3.45
N TRP A 463 -11.10 12.32 -3.16
CA TRP A 463 -9.74 12.67 -3.55
C TRP A 463 -9.43 11.99 -4.89
N ASP A 464 -9.26 12.77 -5.93
CA ASP A 464 -9.01 12.28 -7.29
C ASP A 464 -7.52 12.40 -7.67
N ASP A 465 -7.13 11.62 -8.68
CA ASP A 465 -5.80 11.66 -9.30
C ASP A 465 -5.89 11.30 -10.78
N ASN A 466 -5.64 12.27 -11.66
CA ASN A 466 -5.79 12.13 -13.11
C ASN A 466 -4.46 12.17 -13.88
N MET A 467 -3.32 12.19 -13.19
CA MET A 467 -1.98 12.11 -13.77
C MET A 467 -1.06 11.14 -13.04
N THR A 468 -0.11 10.60 -13.78
CA THR A 468 0.98 9.75 -13.30
C THR A 468 2.33 10.39 -13.61
#